data_37d7f6bbd779744f8001c1c9435a990a
#
_entry.id   37d7f6bbd779744f8001c1c9435a990a
#
_cell.length_a   1.000
_cell.length_b   1.000
_cell.length_c   1.000
_cell.angle_alpha   90.00
_cell.angle_beta   90.00
_cell.angle_gamma   90.00
#
_symmetry.space_group_name_H-M   'P 1'
#
loop_
_entity.id
_entity.type
_entity.pdbx_description
1 polymer ?
#
loop_
_entity_poly.entity_id
_entity_poly.type
_entity_poly.pdbx_seq_one_letter_code
_entity_poly.pdbx_strand_id
1 'polypeptide(L)'
;MKYWSFVDEEKVLEELLNDPNGINYDTKNKIKLLIKHYKRLGYSKNEIRNALDNYLMEHCKGFILADWDDLLRKYVNKYTKKEYCEFKKTEDVVIYKEELDFITKQWNIDGVNQIEVEKLLFVMLVLAKSNSVDGWLNYNDKIIFDMARYKFISHTPRREQKGKLFYKLGNHNEKVLECLIYSKEERIKLFYSKKEGEEVMRIKYDDDIENIIVRYLDWREYPVYAYCECCGKEIKIKHYNDRSKYCPKCAKVIADKKNRNRVKKFRNKEM
;
A
#
# COMPACT_ATOMS: atom_id res chain seq x y z
N MET A 1 0.89 7.88 -0.57
CA MET A 1 1.96 7.28 -1.42
C MET A 1 1.30 6.14 -2.17
N LYS A 2 1.13 6.22 -3.50
CA LYS A 2 0.55 5.11 -4.26
C LYS A 2 1.62 4.01 -4.38
N TYR A 3 1.29 2.80 -3.97
CA TYR A 3 2.19 1.66 -4.09
C TYR A 3 2.21 1.19 -5.55
N TRP A 4 3.36 1.28 -6.19
CA TRP A 4 3.55 1.03 -7.62
C TRP A 4 3.06 -0.35 -8.11
N SER A 5 3.01 -1.31 -7.24
CA SER A 5 2.57 -2.67 -7.57
C SER A 5 1.10 -2.83 -7.93
N PHE A 6 0.30 -1.87 -7.53
CA PHE A 6 -1.14 -1.84 -7.78
C PHE A 6 -1.54 -0.72 -8.74
N VAL A 7 -0.64 -0.34 -9.61
CA VAL A 7 -0.87 0.76 -10.53
C VAL A 7 -1.15 0.18 -11.92
N ASP A 8 -2.31 0.52 -12.48
CA ASP A 8 -2.57 0.36 -13.89
C ASP A 8 -1.66 1.32 -14.64
N GLU A 9 -0.67 0.75 -15.31
CA GLU A 9 0.34 1.54 -15.98
C GLU A 9 -0.25 2.38 -17.13
N GLU A 10 -1.34 1.91 -17.79
CA GLU A 10 -2.00 2.69 -18.85
C GLU A 10 -2.72 3.89 -18.27
N LYS A 11 -3.49 3.72 -17.20
CA LYS A 11 -4.21 4.82 -16.54
C LYS A 11 -3.25 5.86 -15.96
N VAL A 12 -2.15 5.42 -15.35
CA VAL A 12 -1.12 6.34 -14.86
C VAL A 12 -0.42 7.07 -15.98
N LEU A 13 -0.20 6.40 -17.10
CA LEU A 13 0.36 7.06 -18.28
C LEU A 13 -0.58 8.15 -18.80
N GLU A 14 -1.88 7.88 -18.90
CA GLU A 14 -2.87 8.89 -19.31
C GLU A 14 -2.85 10.10 -18.35
N GLU A 15 -2.87 9.86 -17.04
CA GLU A 15 -2.74 10.91 -16.04
C GLU A 15 -1.42 11.70 -16.23
N LEU A 16 -0.31 10.99 -16.46
CA LEU A 16 1.02 11.58 -16.65
C LEU A 16 1.10 12.46 -17.89
N LEU A 17 0.46 12.07 -18.99
CA LEU A 17 0.43 12.82 -20.24
C LEU A 17 -0.48 14.06 -20.14
N ASN A 18 -1.56 13.98 -19.36
CA ASN A 18 -2.51 15.09 -19.15
C ASN A 18 -1.98 16.12 -18.15
N ASP A 19 -1.34 15.68 -17.06
CA ASP A 19 -0.74 16.55 -16.04
C ASP A 19 0.62 16.01 -15.57
N PRO A 20 1.71 16.34 -16.31
CA PRO A 20 3.05 15.87 -15.99
C PRO A 20 3.55 16.26 -14.59
N ASN A 21 3.04 17.33 -14.02
CA ASN A 21 3.45 17.89 -12.73
C ASN A 21 2.53 17.49 -11.57
N GLY A 22 1.27 17.12 -11.86
CA GLY A 22 0.25 16.79 -10.85
C GLY A 22 0.44 15.42 -10.22
N ILE A 23 1.23 14.54 -10.82
CA ILE A 23 1.40 13.18 -10.36
C ILE A 23 2.61 13.07 -9.44
N ASN A 24 2.34 12.73 -8.18
CA ASN A 24 3.39 12.46 -7.19
C ASN A 24 3.96 11.03 -7.34
N TYR A 25 4.51 10.72 -8.51
CA TYR A 25 5.22 9.47 -8.77
C TYR A 25 6.73 9.69 -8.76
N ASP A 26 7.46 8.67 -8.34
CA ASP A 26 8.91 8.63 -8.50
C ASP A 26 9.30 8.79 -9.98
N THR A 27 10.22 9.71 -10.24
CA THR A 27 10.73 10.03 -11.58
C THR A 27 11.17 8.80 -12.37
N LYS A 28 11.78 7.80 -11.69
CA LYS A 28 12.20 6.54 -12.33
C LYS A 28 11.01 5.74 -12.89
N ASN A 29 9.89 5.77 -12.22
CA ASN A 29 8.69 5.08 -12.68
C ASN A 29 8.01 5.84 -13.83
N LYS A 30 8.00 7.18 -13.78
CA LYS A 30 7.55 8.01 -14.93
C LYS A 30 8.38 7.70 -16.18
N ILE A 31 9.71 7.65 -16.06
CA ILE A 31 10.62 7.31 -17.17
C ILE A 31 10.29 5.94 -17.76
N LYS A 32 10.06 4.91 -16.94
CA LYS A 32 9.69 3.57 -17.42
C LYS A 32 8.40 3.59 -18.23
N LEU A 33 7.38 4.29 -17.77
CA LEU A 33 6.10 4.40 -18.48
C LEU A 33 6.26 5.11 -19.81
N LEU A 34 6.99 6.22 -19.84
CA LEU A 34 7.26 6.97 -21.06
C LEU A 34 8.04 6.14 -22.09
N ILE A 35 9.03 5.33 -21.65
CA ILE A 35 9.75 4.43 -22.55
C ILE A 35 8.79 3.42 -23.20
N LYS A 36 7.91 2.80 -22.40
CA LYS A 36 6.91 1.84 -22.89
C LYS A 36 5.95 2.53 -23.87
N HIS A 37 5.51 3.73 -23.54
CA HIS A 37 4.63 4.54 -24.39
C HIS A 37 5.25 4.84 -25.76
N TYR A 38 6.45 5.43 -25.81
CA TYR A 38 7.13 5.74 -27.05
C TYR A 38 7.48 4.50 -27.85
N LYS A 39 7.82 3.38 -27.15
CA LYS A 39 8.03 2.10 -27.82
C LYS A 39 6.77 1.59 -28.51
N ARG A 40 5.60 1.73 -27.86
CA ARG A 40 4.30 1.37 -28.45
C ARG A 40 3.93 2.24 -29.65
N LEU A 41 4.37 3.50 -29.67
CA LEU A 41 4.25 4.40 -30.81
C LEU A 41 5.22 4.10 -31.96
N GLY A 42 6.09 3.11 -31.79
CA GLY A 42 7.02 2.66 -32.83
C GLY A 42 8.38 3.39 -32.85
N TYR A 43 8.65 4.24 -31.85
CA TYR A 43 9.90 4.98 -31.79
C TYR A 43 11.11 4.04 -31.66
N SER A 44 12.19 4.39 -32.35
CA SER A 44 13.52 3.76 -32.18
C SER A 44 14.10 4.14 -30.81
N LYS A 45 15.15 3.42 -30.38
CA LYS A 45 15.82 3.73 -29.10
C LYS A 45 16.37 5.15 -29.01
N ASN A 46 16.87 5.68 -30.13
CA ASN A 46 17.42 7.05 -30.17
C ASN A 46 16.31 8.08 -30.09
N GLU A 47 15.18 7.87 -30.78
CA GLU A 47 14.01 8.75 -30.69
C GLU A 47 13.40 8.72 -29.29
N ILE A 48 13.29 7.54 -28.66
CA ILE A 48 12.86 7.39 -27.26
C ILE A 48 13.78 8.18 -26.34
N ARG A 49 15.10 8.08 -26.54
CA ARG A 49 16.04 8.82 -25.72
C ARG A 49 15.85 10.33 -25.85
N ASN A 50 15.78 10.84 -27.06
CA ASN A 50 15.57 12.27 -27.30
C ASN A 50 14.24 12.77 -26.72
N ALA A 51 13.16 12.00 -26.87
CA ALA A 51 11.87 12.33 -26.31
C ALA A 51 11.89 12.38 -24.77
N LEU A 52 12.61 11.46 -24.11
CA LEU A 52 12.80 11.47 -22.67
C LEU A 52 13.62 12.67 -22.20
N ASP A 53 14.71 13.01 -22.88
CA ASP A 53 15.55 14.13 -22.51
C ASP A 53 14.74 15.43 -22.59
N ASN A 54 13.95 15.63 -23.65
CA ASN A 54 13.06 16.77 -23.79
C ASN A 54 12.01 16.82 -22.69
N TYR A 55 11.33 15.70 -22.43
CA TYR A 55 10.31 15.61 -21.37
C TYR A 55 10.90 15.94 -19.99
N LEU A 56 12.07 15.41 -19.66
CA LEU A 56 12.70 15.62 -18.35
C LEU A 56 13.20 17.05 -18.20
N MET A 57 13.74 17.66 -19.25
CA MET A 57 14.13 19.07 -19.23
C MET A 57 12.94 19.99 -19.01
N GLU A 58 11.80 19.69 -19.60
CA GLU A 58 10.59 20.51 -19.50
C GLU A 58 9.86 20.35 -18.16
N HIS A 59 9.76 19.12 -17.64
CA HIS A 59 8.87 18.81 -16.51
C HIS A 59 9.59 18.47 -15.21
N CYS A 60 10.92 18.31 -15.20
CA CYS A 60 11.66 18.00 -13.99
C CYS A 60 12.56 19.17 -13.57
N LYS A 61 12.15 19.93 -12.56
CA LYS A 61 12.96 21.02 -12.02
C LYS A 61 14.32 20.49 -11.53
N GLY A 62 15.40 21.13 -11.98
CA GLY A 62 16.75 20.74 -11.59
C GLY A 62 17.28 19.48 -12.28
N PHE A 63 16.66 19.06 -13.37
CA PHE A 63 17.16 17.96 -14.18
C PHE A 63 18.52 18.33 -14.82
N ILE A 64 19.54 17.53 -14.57
CA ILE A 64 20.86 17.65 -15.17
C ILE A 64 21.11 16.38 -15.98
N LEU A 65 21.16 16.51 -17.30
CA LEU A 65 21.27 15.39 -18.23
C LEU A 65 22.46 14.45 -17.90
N ALA A 66 23.60 15.02 -17.54
CA ALA A 66 24.80 14.27 -17.22
C ALA A 66 24.60 13.30 -16.04
N ASP A 67 23.82 13.70 -15.02
CA ASP A 67 23.57 12.86 -13.83
C ASP A 67 22.65 11.68 -14.15
N TRP A 68 21.84 11.78 -15.18
CA TRP A 68 20.83 10.79 -15.54
C TRP A 68 21.20 9.94 -16.76
N ASP A 69 22.28 10.28 -17.50
CA ASP A 69 22.64 9.63 -18.75
C ASP A 69 22.74 8.13 -18.66
N ASP A 70 23.53 7.62 -17.71
CA ASP A 70 23.71 6.19 -17.51
C ASP A 70 22.43 5.46 -17.13
N LEU A 71 21.59 6.07 -16.31
CA LEU A 71 20.31 5.49 -15.90
C LEU A 71 19.34 5.44 -17.07
N LEU A 72 19.22 6.52 -17.84
CA LEU A 72 18.34 6.59 -19.01
C LEU A 72 18.76 5.58 -20.06
N ARG A 73 20.05 5.47 -20.36
CA ARG A 73 20.59 4.46 -21.28
C ARG A 73 20.26 3.03 -20.85
N LYS A 74 20.46 2.70 -19.56
CA LYS A 74 20.10 1.40 -18.99
C LYS A 74 18.60 1.13 -19.10
N TYR A 75 17.76 2.13 -18.81
CA TYR A 75 16.31 1.99 -18.84
C TYR A 75 15.78 1.85 -20.25
N VAL A 76 16.23 2.66 -21.22
CA VAL A 76 15.86 2.52 -22.62
C VAL A 76 16.24 1.12 -23.13
N ASN A 77 17.46 0.66 -22.86
CA ASN A 77 17.88 -0.69 -23.27
C ASN A 77 17.07 -1.81 -22.62
N LYS A 78 16.61 -1.65 -21.39
CA LYS A 78 15.79 -2.65 -20.67
C LYS A 78 14.34 -2.63 -21.14
N TYR A 79 13.68 -1.48 -21.06
CA TYR A 79 12.23 -1.38 -21.23
C TYR A 79 11.76 -1.30 -22.69
N THR A 80 12.68 -1.27 -23.65
CA THR A 80 12.38 -1.46 -25.08
C THR A 80 12.42 -2.93 -25.52
N LYS A 81 12.88 -3.86 -24.66
CA LYS A 81 12.82 -5.29 -24.94
C LYS A 81 11.38 -5.79 -24.86
N LYS A 82 11.04 -6.80 -25.69
CA LYS A 82 9.70 -7.39 -25.77
C LYS A 82 9.14 -7.82 -24.40
N GLU A 83 9.99 -8.37 -23.54
CA GLU A 83 9.65 -8.85 -22.20
C GLU A 83 9.19 -7.73 -21.22
N TYR A 84 9.57 -6.47 -21.48
CA TYR A 84 9.36 -5.35 -20.55
C TYR A 84 8.58 -4.18 -21.15
N CYS A 85 8.26 -4.22 -22.45
CA CYS A 85 7.61 -3.10 -23.13
C CYS A 85 6.09 -3.06 -22.98
N GLU A 86 5.47 -4.16 -22.54
CA GLU A 86 4.04 -4.19 -22.28
C GLU A 86 3.68 -3.48 -20.99
N PHE A 87 2.54 -2.78 -21.00
CA PHE A 87 2.01 -2.17 -19.80
C PHE A 87 1.47 -3.25 -18.86
N LYS A 88 1.79 -3.10 -17.61
CA LYS A 88 1.27 -3.98 -16.57
C LYS A 88 -0.22 -3.69 -16.39
N LYS A 89 -1.06 -4.66 -16.69
CA LYS A 89 -2.47 -4.66 -16.31
C LYS A 89 -2.56 -5.23 -14.91
N THR A 90 -3.28 -4.56 -14.07
CA THR A 90 -3.53 -5.06 -12.73
C THR A 90 -4.84 -5.81 -12.74
N GLU A 91 -4.77 -7.08 -12.37
CA GLU A 91 -5.95 -7.92 -12.20
C GLU A 91 -6.51 -7.75 -10.79
N ASP A 92 -7.81 -7.99 -10.66
CA ASP A 92 -8.43 -8.09 -9.34
C ASP A 92 -7.76 -9.19 -8.53
N VAL A 93 -7.57 -8.93 -7.24
CA VAL A 93 -7.04 -9.93 -6.32
C VAL A 93 -8.21 -10.73 -5.74
N VAL A 94 -8.26 -12.02 -6.09
CA VAL A 94 -9.25 -12.94 -5.56
C VAL A 94 -8.70 -13.63 -4.31
N ILE A 95 -9.46 -13.57 -3.23
CA ILE A 95 -9.14 -14.21 -1.94
C ILE A 95 -10.07 -15.39 -1.75
N TYR A 96 -9.49 -16.54 -1.47
CA TYR A 96 -10.21 -17.79 -1.30
C TYR A 96 -10.46 -18.11 0.18
N LYS A 97 -11.45 -18.94 0.42
CA LYS A 97 -11.87 -19.35 1.76
C LYS A 97 -10.75 -20.00 2.56
N GLU A 98 -10.03 -20.93 1.93
CA GLU A 98 -8.93 -21.66 2.57
C GLU A 98 -7.79 -20.71 2.99
N GLU A 99 -7.60 -19.59 2.29
CA GLU A 99 -6.61 -18.57 2.64
C GLU A 99 -7.05 -17.78 3.88
N LEU A 100 -8.33 -17.43 3.95
CA LEU A 100 -8.89 -16.74 5.12
C LEU A 100 -8.96 -17.68 6.33
N ASP A 101 -9.35 -18.94 6.14
CA ASP A 101 -9.34 -19.95 7.18
C ASP A 101 -7.93 -20.15 7.74
N PHE A 102 -6.91 -20.11 6.89
CA PHE A 102 -5.52 -20.16 7.32
C PHE A 102 -5.13 -18.93 8.13
N ILE A 103 -5.47 -17.72 7.65
CA ILE A 103 -5.13 -16.45 8.30
C ILE A 103 -5.79 -16.34 9.68
N THR A 104 -7.01 -16.84 9.83
CA THR A 104 -7.79 -16.74 11.07
C THR A 104 -7.49 -17.83 12.11
N LYS A 105 -6.60 -18.76 11.81
CA LYS A 105 -6.11 -19.73 12.81
C LYS A 105 -5.54 -19.03 14.04
N GLN A 106 -5.50 -19.77 15.14
CA GLN A 106 -4.92 -19.26 16.39
C GLN A 106 -3.39 -19.31 16.31
N TRP A 107 -2.75 -18.13 16.26
CA TRP A 107 -1.31 -18.03 16.04
C TRP A 107 -0.45 -18.12 17.29
N ASN A 108 -0.99 -17.93 18.47
CA ASN A 108 -0.29 -18.05 19.78
C ASN A 108 1.13 -17.45 19.80
N ILE A 109 1.28 -16.24 19.24
CA ILE A 109 2.56 -15.53 19.24
C ILE A 109 2.63 -14.63 20.47
N ASP A 110 3.53 -14.96 21.41
CA ASP A 110 3.66 -14.26 22.68
C ASP A 110 3.85 -12.74 22.49
N GLY A 111 3.04 -11.97 23.18
CA GLY A 111 3.09 -10.52 23.15
C GLY A 111 2.52 -9.89 21.88
N VAL A 112 1.93 -10.67 20.98
CA VAL A 112 1.29 -10.16 19.75
C VAL A 112 -0.20 -10.46 19.78
N ASN A 113 -1.01 -9.45 19.54
CA ASN A 113 -2.46 -9.64 19.44
C ASN A 113 -2.79 -10.42 18.17
N GLN A 114 -3.67 -11.42 18.27
CA GLN A 114 -4.14 -12.25 17.17
C GLN A 114 -4.52 -11.45 15.92
N ILE A 115 -5.32 -10.40 16.09
CA ILE A 115 -5.76 -9.57 14.97
C ILE A 115 -4.62 -8.83 14.26
N GLU A 116 -3.52 -8.53 14.96
CA GLU A 116 -2.36 -7.88 14.35
C GLU A 116 -1.61 -8.87 13.43
N VAL A 117 -1.56 -10.16 13.82
CA VAL A 117 -1.01 -11.23 12.98
C VAL A 117 -1.90 -11.43 11.75
N GLU A 118 -3.20 -11.56 11.94
CA GLU A 118 -4.18 -11.73 10.86
C GLU A 118 -4.08 -10.60 9.83
N LYS A 119 -4.06 -9.34 10.27
CA LYS A 119 -3.92 -8.17 9.40
C LYS A 119 -2.64 -8.23 8.57
N LEU A 120 -1.54 -8.61 9.21
CA LEU A 120 -0.26 -8.71 8.54
C LEU A 120 -0.30 -9.79 7.45
N LEU A 121 -0.76 -10.99 7.79
CA LEU A 121 -0.87 -12.12 6.86
C LEU A 121 -1.81 -11.79 5.69
N PHE A 122 -2.94 -11.12 5.96
CA PHE A 122 -3.86 -10.71 4.92
C PHE A 122 -3.23 -9.71 3.93
N VAL A 123 -2.55 -8.68 4.44
CA VAL A 123 -1.84 -7.72 3.58
C VAL A 123 -0.76 -8.41 2.76
N MET A 124 0.01 -9.30 3.38
CA MET A 124 1.04 -10.07 2.66
C MET A 124 0.41 -10.92 1.55
N LEU A 125 -0.73 -11.56 1.80
CA LEU A 125 -1.46 -12.35 0.79
C LEU A 125 -1.88 -11.48 -0.40
N VAL A 126 -2.52 -10.35 -0.14
CA VAL A 126 -2.97 -9.42 -1.21
C VAL A 126 -1.78 -8.92 -2.02
N LEU A 127 -0.70 -8.54 -1.36
CA LEU A 127 0.53 -8.10 -2.01
C LEU A 127 1.17 -9.22 -2.85
N ALA A 128 1.20 -10.45 -2.36
CA ALA A 128 1.71 -11.59 -3.09
C ALA A 128 0.90 -11.87 -4.35
N LYS A 129 -0.42 -11.91 -4.24
CA LYS A 129 -1.31 -12.18 -5.37
C LYS A 129 -1.32 -11.08 -6.42
N SER A 130 -1.13 -9.82 -6.02
CA SER A 130 -1.11 -8.70 -6.97
C SER A 130 0.19 -8.59 -7.78
N ASN A 131 1.29 -9.15 -7.29
CA ASN A 131 2.61 -8.90 -7.87
C ASN A 131 3.35 -10.12 -8.34
N SER A 132 2.96 -11.30 -7.95
CA SER A 132 3.80 -12.43 -8.20
C SER A 132 3.07 -13.62 -8.77
N VAL A 133 3.81 -14.24 -9.59
CA VAL A 133 3.72 -15.64 -9.88
C VAL A 133 4.22 -16.37 -8.62
N ASP A 134 3.40 -17.25 -8.03
CA ASP A 134 3.80 -18.20 -6.99
C ASP A 134 3.97 -17.73 -5.54
N GLY A 135 3.28 -16.67 -5.12
CA GLY A 135 3.22 -16.25 -3.70
C GLY A 135 4.47 -15.55 -3.18
N TRP A 136 5.33 -15.02 -4.05
CA TRP A 136 6.50 -14.24 -3.67
C TRP A 136 6.18 -12.76 -3.47
N LEU A 137 6.75 -12.17 -2.44
CA LEU A 137 6.70 -10.74 -2.15
C LEU A 137 8.05 -10.09 -2.38
N ASN A 138 8.09 -9.01 -3.17
CA ASN A 138 9.24 -8.14 -3.36
C ASN A 138 9.02 -6.80 -2.64
N TYR A 139 8.65 -6.82 -1.36
CA TYR A 139 8.38 -5.61 -0.58
C TYR A 139 9.28 -5.51 0.62
N ASN A 140 9.62 -4.27 0.95
CA ASN A 140 10.24 -4.05 2.22
C ASN A 140 9.20 -4.18 3.35
N ASP A 141 9.64 -4.64 4.49
CA ASP A 141 8.84 -4.86 5.68
C ASP A 141 8.04 -3.62 6.11
N LYS A 142 8.61 -2.41 5.93
CA LYS A 142 7.94 -1.15 6.28
C LYS A 142 6.60 -1.01 5.56
N ILE A 143 6.56 -1.29 4.25
CA ILE A 143 5.33 -1.18 3.45
C ILE A 143 4.28 -2.14 3.97
N ILE A 144 4.65 -3.40 4.24
CA ILE A 144 3.74 -4.44 4.73
C ILE A 144 3.12 -4.01 6.07
N PHE A 145 3.94 -3.57 7.03
CA PHE A 145 3.45 -3.15 8.35
C PHE A 145 2.63 -1.88 8.31
N ASP A 146 2.98 -0.90 7.46
CA ASP A 146 2.22 0.34 7.30
C ASP A 146 0.85 0.04 6.66
N MET A 147 0.76 -0.81 5.63
CA MET A 147 -0.51 -1.21 5.01
C MET A 147 -1.38 -2.04 5.95
N ALA A 148 -0.79 -2.95 6.73
CA ALA A 148 -1.49 -3.69 7.76
C ALA A 148 -1.97 -2.80 8.92
N ARG A 149 -1.54 -1.53 8.96
CA ARG A 149 -1.76 -0.64 10.12
C ARG A 149 -1.41 -1.35 11.42
N TYR A 150 -0.24 -2.02 11.41
CA TYR A 150 0.21 -2.85 12.51
C TYR A 150 0.49 -1.99 13.74
N LYS A 151 -0.05 -2.43 14.89
CA LYS A 151 0.12 -1.73 16.16
C LYS A 151 1.34 -2.26 16.91
N PHE A 152 2.43 -1.50 16.85
CA PHE A 152 3.64 -1.81 17.61
C PHE A 152 3.47 -1.51 19.11
N ILE A 153 4.11 -2.32 19.94
CA ILE A 153 4.16 -2.11 21.40
C ILE A 153 5.13 -0.95 21.66
N SER A 154 4.71 -0.01 22.51
CA SER A 154 5.43 1.27 22.71
C SER A 154 6.84 1.14 23.30
N HIS A 155 7.09 0.12 24.11
CA HIS A 155 8.34 -0.03 24.86
C HIS A 155 9.41 -0.90 24.17
N THR A 156 9.11 -1.47 23.01
CA THR A 156 10.04 -2.32 22.28
C THR A 156 10.37 -1.69 20.92
N PRO A 157 11.64 -1.64 20.50
CA PRO A 157 11.99 -1.12 19.18
C PRO A 157 11.23 -1.82 18.05
N ARG A 158 10.70 -1.05 17.10
CA ARG A 158 9.91 -1.61 15.97
C ARG A 158 10.68 -2.66 15.19
N ARG A 159 11.98 -2.46 14.99
CA ARG A 159 12.85 -3.42 14.27
C ARG A 159 12.88 -4.76 14.98
N GLU A 160 12.96 -4.78 16.30
CA GLU A 160 12.98 -6.00 17.08
C GLU A 160 11.65 -6.74 17.03
N GLN A 161 10.53 -6.01 17.15
CA GLN A 161 9.19 -6.59 17.06
C GLN A 161 8.96 -7.25 15.68
N LYS A 162 9.35 -6.57 14.59
CA LYS A 162 9.29 -7.10 13.23
C LYS A 162 10.12 -8.37 13.08
N GLY A 163 11.38 -8.33 13.52
CA GLY A 163 12.29 -9.48 13.44
C GLY A 163 11.75 -10.69 14.20
N LYS A 164 11.28 -10.51 15.43
CA LYS A 164 10.67 -11.57 16.25
C LYS A 164 9.42 -12.15 15.57
N LEU A 165 8.56 -11.30 15.01
CA LEU A 165 7.34 -11.76 14.35
C LEU A 165 7.63 -12.56 13.10
N PHE A 166 8.48 -12.07 12.20
CA PHE A 166 8.89 -12.82 11.01
C PHE A 166 9.62 -14.11 11.35
N TYR A 167 10.48 -14.12 12.36
CA TYR A 167 11.14 -15.32 12.84
C TYR A 167 10.12 -16.37 13.33
N LYS A 168 9.15 -15.97 14.15
CA LYS A 168 8.10 -16.88 14.65
C LYS A 168 7.19 -17.40 13.54
N LEU A 169 6.80 -16.55 12.59
CA LEU A 169 6.02 -16.99 11.43
C LEU A 169 6.80 -17.90 10.49
N GLY A 170 8.09 -17.67 10.31
CA GLY A 170 8.96 -18.51 9.46
C GLY A 170 9.28 -19.87 10.07
N ASN A 171 9.34 -19.94 11.40
CA ASN A 171 9.61 -21.19 12.14
C ASN A 171 8.35 -21.84 12.72
N HIS A 172 7.16 -21.40 12.30
CA HIS A 172 5.92 -22.00 12.72
C HIS A 172 5.78 -23.43 12.16
N ASN A 173 5.20 -24.35 12.94
CA ASN A 173 5.01 -25.74 12.54
C ASN A 173 4.25 -25.89 11.21
N GLU A 174 3.30 -25.02 10.96
CA GLU A 174 2.70 -24.85 9.64
C GLU A 174 3.56 -23.84 8.87
N LYS A 175 4.18 -24.26 7.79
CA LYS A 175 4.97 -23.36 6.94
C LYS A 175 4.12 -22.14 6.52
N VAL A 176 4.33 -21.01 7.17
CA VAL A 176 3.59 -19.77 6.90
C VAL A 176 4.29 -18.96 5.81
N LEU A 177 5.57 -18.70 6.05
CA LEU A 177 6.40 -17.91 5.16
C LEU A 177 7.86 -18.35 5.22
N GLU A 178 8.59 -18.01 4.17
CA GLU A 178 10.04 -18.15 4.10
C GLU A 178 10.66 -16.82 3.70
N CYS A 179 11.58 -16.31 4.50
CA CYS A 179 12.32 -15.09 4.19
C CYS A 179 13.64 -15.47 3.52
N LEU A 180 13.83 -15.05 2.29
CA LEU A 180 15.07 -15.20 1.55
C LEU A 180 15.71 -13.84 1.32
N ILE A 181 16.98 -13.74 1.71
CA ILE A 181 17.82 -12.56 1.40
C ILE A 181 18.59 -12.90 0.12
N TYR A 182 18.19 -12.32 -0.99
CA TYR A 182 18.88 -12.49 -2.26
C TYR A 182 19.50 -11.16 -2.70
N SER A 183 20.81 -11.09 -2.77
CA SER A 183 21.58 -9.97 -3.35
C SER A 183 21.05 -8.55 -3.03
N LYS A 184 20.75 -8.25 -1.77
CA LYS A 184 20.19 -6.97 -1.25
C LYS A 184 18.68 -6.79 -1.41
N GLU A 185 17.96 -7.74 -1.98
CA GLU A 185 16.50 -7.74 -2.02
C GLU A 185 15.97 -8.76 -1.00
N GLU A 186 15.15 -8.28 -0.06
CA GLU A 186 14.41 -9.16 0.84
C GLU A 186 13.20 -9.69 0.09
N ARG A 187 13.11 -11.02 -0.02
CA ARG A 187 11.97 -11.72 -0.63
C ARG A 187 11.29 -12.58 0.42
N ILE A 188 9.97 -12.54 0.40
CA ILE A 188 9.15 -13.35 1.28
C ILE A 188 8.28 -14.25 0.41
N LYS A 189 8.33 -15.57 0.66
CA LYS A 189 7.45 -16.55 0.06
C LYS A 189 6.34 -16.92 1.02
N LEU A 190 5.10 -16.86 0.56
CA LEU A 190 3.93 -17.30 1.31
C LEU A 190 3.51 -18.71 0.87
N PHE A 191 3.32 -19.62 1.83
CA PHE A 191 2.92 -20.99 1.55
C PHE A 191 1.41 -21.20 1.56
N TYR A 192 0.63 -20.24 2.06
CA TYR A 192 -0.83 -20.29 2.13
C TYR A 192 -1.55 -19.60 0.97
N SER A 193 -0.83 -18.97 0.07
CA SER A 193 -1.44 -18.37 -1.14
C SER A 193 -1.88 -19.46 -2.11
N LYS A 194 -3.14 -19.40 -2.55
CA LYS A 194 -3.78 -20.36 -3.46
C LYS A 194 -4.02 -19.74 -4.83
N LYS A 195 -4.04 -20.58 -5.87
CA LYS A 195 -4.36 -20.17 -7.25
C LYS A 195 -5.84 -20.35 -7.57
N GLU A 196 -6.52 -21.24 -6.84
CA GLU A 196 -7.92 -21.60 -7.02
C GLU A 196 -8.56 -21.97 -5.70
N GLY A 197 -9.87 -21.95 -5.61
CA GLY A 197 -10.65 -22.26 -4.41
C GLY A 197 -12.01 -21.57 -4.42
N GLU A 198 -12.73 -21.67 -3.31
CA GLU A 198 -14.01 -20.95 -3.11
C GLU A 198 -13.72 -19.44 -2.92
N GLU A 199 -14.16 -18.60 -3.86
CA GLU A 199 -14.00 -17.16 -3.77
C GLU A 199 -14.84 -16.57 -2.64
N VAL A 200 -14.20 -15.87 -1.70
CA VAL A 200 -14.86 -15.18 -0.59
C VAL A 200 -14.79 -13.67 -0.76
N MET A 201 -13.68 -13.17 -1.28
CA MET A 201 -13.48 -11.73 -1.41
C MET A 201 -12.74 -11.42 -2.70
N ARG A 202 -13.21 -10.35 -3.40
CA ARG A 202 -12.53 -9.79 -4.57
C ARG A 202 -12.13 -8.35 -4.28
N ILE A 203 -10.85 -8.09 -4.33
CA ILE A 203 -10.28 -6.75 -4.18
C ILE A 203 -10.06 -6.21 -5.58
N LYS A 204 -10.92 -5.28 -5.97
CA LYS A 204 -10.81 -4.62 -7.26
C LYS A 204 -9.61 -3.70 -7.27
N TYR A 205 -8.99 -3.61 -8.40
CA TYR A 205 -7.81 -2.77 -8.61
C TYR A 205 -8.04 -1.27 -8.27
N ASP A 206 -9.22 -0.75 -8.59
CA ASP A 206 -9.62 0.65 -8.30
C ASP A 206 -9.97 0.89 -6.83
N ASP A 207 -10.07 -0.17 -6.05
CA ASP A 207 -10.30 -0.06 -4.64
C ASP A 207 -9.08 0.55 -3.97
N ASP A 208 -9.32 1.54 -3.14
CA ASP A 208 -8.30 2.23 -2.37
C ASP A 208 -7.46 1.22 -1.57
N ILE A 209 -6.30 0.88 -2.11
CA ILE A 209 -5.35 -0.09 -1.54
C ILE A 209 -4.95 0.29 -0.11
N GLU A 210 -4.98 1.59 0.21
CA GLU A 210 -4.78 2.04 1.57
C GLU A 210 -5.86 1.53 2.52
N ASN A 211 -6.98 1.06 1.99
CA ASN A 211 -8.12 0.52 2.74
C ASN A 211 -8.30 -1.00 2.63
N ILE A 212 -7.36 -1.73 2.03
CA ILE A 212 -7.42 -3.21 1.96
C ILE A 212 -7.70 -3.82 3.33
N ILE A 213 -7.02 -3.33 4.35
CA ILE A 213 -7.19 -3.85 5.70
C ILE A 213 -8.58 -3.58 6.29
N VAL A 214 -9.24 -2.53 5.82
CA VAL A 214 -10.62 -2.21 6.24
C VAL A 214 -11.57 -3.29 5.77
N ARG A 215 -11.44 -3.77 4.53
CA ARG A 215 -12.27 -4.87 4.00
C ARG A 215 -12.07 -6.16 4.76
N TYR A 216 -10.83 -6.47 5.13
CA TYR A 216 -10.55 -7.62 5.96
C TYR A 216 -11.22 -7.52 7.33
N LEU A 217 -11.11 -6.37 7.99
CA LEU A 217 -11.69 -6.15 9.30
C LEU A 217 -13.22 -6.13 9.26
N ASP A 218 -13.81 -5.61 8.18
CA ASP A 218 -15.25 -5.65 7.95
C ASP A 218 -15.73 -7.10 7.75
N TRP A 219 -15.04 -7.88 6.93
CA TRP A 219 -15.31 -9.31 6.76
C TRP A 219 -15.19 -10.09 8.10
N ARG A 220 -14.22 -9.70 8.94
CA ARG A 220 -13.99 -10.28 10.28
C ARG A 220 -14.98 -9.75 11.33
N GLU A 221 -15.95 -8.92 10.94
CA GLU A 221 -16.90 -8.25 11.84
C GLU A 221 -16.22 -7.39 12.92
N TYR A 222 -15.00 -6.95 12.67
CA TYR A 222 -14.33 -5.98 13.53
C TYR A 222 -14.86 -4.57 13.21
N PRO A 223 -15.31 -3.79 14.19
CA PRO A 223 -15.83 -2.45 13.97
C PRO A 223 -14.73 -1.53 13.43
N VAL A 224 -14.75 -1.29 12.13
CA VAL A 224 -13.76 -0.45 11.43
C VAL A 224 -14.25 0.95 11.22
N TYR A 225 -15.56 1.12 11.18
CA TYR A 225 -16.24 2.40 11.04
C TYR A 225 -17.15 2.66 12.24
N ALA A 226 -17.07 3.88 12.78
CA ALA A 226 -18.13 4.41 13.60
C ALA A 226 -18.91 5.43 12.77
N TYR A 227 -20.17 5.65 13.14
CA TYR A 227 -20.93 6.75 12.57
C TYR A 227 -20.86 7.96 13.50
N CYS A 228 -20.69 9.14 12.91
CA CYS A 228 -20.68 10.37 13.69
C CYS A 228 -22.02 10.56 14.42
N GLU A 229 -22.01 10.59 15.74
CA GLU A 229 -23.21 10.80 16.56
C GLU A 229 -23.94 12.11 16.24
N CYS A 230 -23.27 13.07 15.59
CA CYS A 230 -23.82 14.38 15.27
C CYS A 230 -24.42 14.47 13.87
N CYS A 231 -23.77 13.89 12.84
CA CYS A 231 -24.18 14.06 11.44
C CYS A 231 -24.34 12.74 10.67
N GLY A 232 -24.22 11.58 11.31
CA GLY A 232 -24.38 10.27 10.69
C GLY A 232 -23.30 9.88 9.67
N LYS A 233 -22.29 10.73 9.44
CA LYS A 233 -21.20 10.40 8.51
C LYS A 233 -20.31 9.32 9.09
N GLU A 234 -19.82 8.44 8.23
CA GLU A 234 -18.80 7.47 8.60
C GLU A 234 -17.54 8.13 9.13
N ILE A 235 -17.05 7.62 10.26
CA ILE A 235 -15.79 8.01 10.87
C ILE A 235 -14.81 6.87 10.63
N LYS A 236 -13.74 7.14 9.85
CA LYS A 236 -12.67 6.18 9.68
C LYS A 236 -11.96 5.96 11.00
N ILE A 237 -12.10 4.78 11.58
CA ILE A 237 -11.42 4.38 12.80
C ILE A 237 -9.95 4.12 12.46
N LYS A 238 -9.03 4.88 13.06
CA LYS A 238 -7.59 4.71 12.83
C LYS A 238 -7.01 3.48 13.52
N HIS A 239 -7.61 3.09 14.64
CA HIS A 239 -7.24 1.92 15.43
C HIS A 239 -8.52 1.26 15.95
N TYR A 240 -8.54 -0.04 16.10
CA TYR A 240 -9.72 -0.74 16.64
C TYR A 240 -10.13 -0.28 18.07
N ASN A 241 -9.25 0.39 18.80
CA ASN A 241 -9.51 1.04 20.08
C ASN A 241 -9.90 2.53 19.95
N ASP A 242 -10.04 3.05 18.73
CA ASP A 242 -10.42 4.44 18.51
C ASP A 242 -11.90 4.63 18.91
N ARG A 243 -12.13 5.42 19.96
CA ARG A 243 -13.46 5.73 20.49
C ARG A 243 -13.99 7.05 19.93
N SER A 244 -13.58 7.45 18.76
CA SER A 244 -14.03 8.68 18.11
C SER A 244 -15.53 8.64 17.86
N LYS A 245 -16.26 9.52 18.56
CA LYS A 245 -17.72 9.66 18.46
C LYS A 245 -18.16 10.63 17.37
N TYR A 246 -17.26 11.49 16.92
CA TYR A 246 -17.57 12.60 16.02
C TYR A 246 -16.56 12.69 14.90
N CYS A 247 -17.03 12.97 13.68
CA CYS A 247 -16.13 13.26 12.56
C CYS A 247 -15.32 14.56 12.85
N PRO A 248 -14.17 14.79 12.17
CA PRO A 248 -13.31 15.95 12.46
C PRO A 248 -14.03 17.29 12.43
N LYS A 249 -15.01 17.47 11.51
CA LYS A 249 -15.82 18.68 11.41
C LYS A 249 -16.73 18.86 12.62
N CYS A 250 -17.45 17.80 13.01
CA CYS A 250 -18.36 17.86 14.16
C CYS A 250 -17.60 17.95 15.50
N ALA A 251 -16.46 17.28 15.61
CA ALA A 251 -15.58 17.38 16.79
C ALA A 251 -15.14 18.82 17.04
N LYS A 252 -14.75 19.55 15.99
CA LYS A 252 -14.38 20.97 16.08
C LYS A 252 -15.55 21.83 16.56
N VAL A 253 -16.73 21.67 15.95
CA VAL A 253 -17.94 22.43 16.35
C VAL A 253 -18.31 22.19 17.82
N ILE A 254 -18.23 20.92 18.26
CA ILE A 254 -18.55 20.54 19.65
C ILE A 254 -17.52 21.10 20.64
N ALA A 255 -16.23 21.05 20.25
CA ALA A 255 -15.15 21.64 21.06
C ALA A 255 -15.32 23.15 21.21
N ASP A 256 -15.62 23.87 20.10
CA ASP A 256 -15.88 25.30 20.12
C ASP A 256 -17.12 25.66 21.00
N LYS A 257 -18.20 24.86 20.90
CA LYS A 257 -19.39 25.04 21.74
C LYS A 257 -19.07 24.82 23.22
N LYS A 258 -18.31 23.79 23.57
CA LYS A 258 -17.85 23.54 24.95
C LYS A 258 -16.98 24.68 25.46
N ASN A 259 -16.05 25.20 24.66
CA ASN A 259 -15.20 26.32 25.04
C ASN A 259 -16.01 27.59 25.26
N ARG A 260 -16.95 27.93 24.37
CA ARG A 260 -17.87 29.09 24.57
C ARG A 260 -18.67 28.97 25.84
N ASN A 261 -19.21 27.79 26.16
CA ASN A 261 -19.97 27.55 27.38
C ASN A 261 -19.07 27.65 28.64
N ARG A 262 -17.80 27.20 28.54
CA ARG A 262 -16.85 27.34 29.65
C ARG A 262 -16.52 28.80 29.90
N VAL A 263 -16.27 29.59 28.86
CA VAL A 263 -16.03 31.05 29.01
C VAL A 263 -17.24 31.77 29.58
N LYS A 264 -18.46 31.45 29.12
CA LYS A 264 -19.69 32.03 29.73
C LYS A 264 -19.83 31.69 31.22
N LYS A 265 -19.53 30.43 31.61
CA LYS A 265 -19.57 30.05 33.02
C LYS A 265 -18.53 30.77 33.87
N PHE A 266 -17.35 31.05 33.32
CA PHE A 266 -16.34 31.85 34.02
C PHE A 266 -16.78 33.30 34.22
N ARG A 267 -17.28 33.96 33.17
CA ARG A 267 -17.77 35.35 33.24
C ARG A 267 -18.94 35.51 34.20
N ASN A 268 -19.82 34.52 34.30
CA ASN A 268 -20.96 34.58 35.24
C ASN A 268 -20.59 34.23 36.71
N LYS A 269 -19.35 33.82 36.99
CA LYS A 269 -18.86 33.58 38.34
C LYS A 269 -18.11 34.80 38.93
N GLU A 270 -17.74 35.73 38.05
CA GLU A 270 -17.02 36.94 38.44
C GLU A 270 -17.97 38.17 38.64
N MET A 271 -19.28 37.97 38.46
CA MET A 271 -20.34 38.88 38.88
C MET A 271 -21.05 38.32 40.10
#